data_c3cd4f7ecbf767bd106c7b2fa106e663
#
_entry.id   c3cd4f7ecbf767bd106c7b2fa106e663
#
_cell.length_a   1.000
_cell.length_b   1.000
_cell.length_c   1.000
_cell.angle_alpha   90.00
_cell.angle_beta   90.00
_cell.angle_gamma   90.00
#
_symmetry.space_group_name_H-M   'P 1'
#
loop_
_entity.id
_entity.type
_entity.pdbx_description
1 polymer ?
#
loop_
_entity_poly.entity_id
_entity_poly.type
_entity_poly.pdbx_seq_one_letter_code
_entity_poly.pdbx_strand_id
1 'polypeptide(L)' 'MKYDYTVYGSPTCGQCKIAKMLLAKKNIKFMYEDITVLDDATQEAIFILARKAGKGSLPIVIDESTGEVVDWRKI' A
#
# COMPACT_ATOMS: atom_id res chain seq x y z
N MET A 1 1.70 -17.28 -1.95
CA MET A 1 1.60 -16.14 -1.03
C MET A 1 0.17 -15.98 -0.55
N LYS A 2 -0.01 -15.60 0.72
CA LYS A 2 -1.34 -15.46 1.30
C LYS A 2 -2.07 -14.22 0.79
N TYR A 3 -1.32 -13.20 0.38
CA TYR A 3 -1.87 -11.91 -0.05
C TYR A 3 -1.30 -11.54 -1.40
N ASP A 4 -2.16 -10.93 -2.22
CA ASP A 4 -1.75 -10.44 -3.53
C ASP A 4 -1.09 -9.06 -3.42
N TYR A 5 -1.51 -8.27 -2.44
CA TYR A 5 -1.01 -6.91 -2.23
C TYR A 5 -0.82 -6.61 -0.76
N THR A 6 0.07 -5.67 -0.47
CA THR A 6 0.20 -5.06 0.86
C THR A 6 -0.10 -3.58 0.73
N VAL A 7 -1.02 -3.08 1.56
CA VAL A 7 -1.42 -1.67 1.57
C VAL A 7 -0.83 -1.00 2.81
N TYR A 8 -0.01 0.02 2.59
CA TYR A 8 0.52 0.84 3.68
C TYR A 8 -0.26 2.14 3.74
N GLY A 9 -0.81 2.44 4.90
CA GLY A 9 -1.60 3.63 5.10
C GLY A 9 -1.48 4.18 6.50
N SER A 10 -2.34 5.15 6.84
CA SER A 10 -2.40 5.72 8.17
C SER A 10 -3.86 5.82 8.65
N PRO A 11 -4.08 5.95 9.98
CA PRO A 11 -5.46 6.06 10.50
C PRO A 11 -6.20 7.30 10.03
N THR A 12 -5.48 8.35 9.62
CA THR A 12 -6.07 9.61 9.20
C THR A 12 -6.18 9.75 7.69
N CYS A 13 -5.82 8.72 6.94
CA CYS A 13 -5.80 8.75 5.48
C CYS A 13 -7.14 8.30 4.91
N GLY A 14 -7.91 9.25 4.35
CA GLY A 14 -9.19 8.92 3.70
C GLY A 14 -9.02 8.06 2.45
N GLN A 15 -7.97 8.30 1.68
CA GLN A 15 -7.67 7.52 0.48
C GLN A 15 -7.35 6.07 0.80
N CYS A 16 -6.73 5.83 1.95
CA CYS A 16 -6.43 4.47 2.41
C CYS A 16 -7.69 3.65 2.63
N LYS A 17 -8.73 4.28 3.18
CA LYS A 17 -10.04 3.63 3.36
C LYS A 17 -10.64 3.25 2.01
N ILE A 18 -10.56 4.16 1.04
CA ILE A 18 -11.08 3.92 -0.30
C ILE A 18 -10.35 2.78 -0.97
N ALA A 19 -9.03 2.75 -0.86
CA ALA A 19 -8.22 1.67 -1.43
C ALA A 19 -8.60 0.32 -0.84
N LYS A 20 -8.74 0.23 0.49
CA LYS A 20 -9.15 -1.01 1.15
C LYS A 20 -10.52 -1.48 0.68
N MET A 21 -11.47 -0.55 0.57
CA MET A 21 -12.81 -0.87 0.10
C MET A 21 -12.81 -1.38 -1.33
N LEU A 22 -12.04 -0.74 -2.21
CA LEU A 22 -11.93 -1.16 -3.61
C LEU A 22 -11.36 -2.55 -3.75
N LEU A 23 -10.27 -2.85 -3.04
CA LEU A 23 -9.63 -4.16 -3.11
C LEU A 23 -10.56 -5.24 -2.56
N ALA A 24 -11.23 -4.96 -1.44
CA ALA A 24 -12.18 -5.89 -0.85
C ALA A 24 -13.36 -6.16 -1.79
N LYS A 25 -13.88 -5.12 -2.43
CA LYS A 25 -15.00 -5.24 -3.38
C LYS A 25 -14.63 -6.11 -4.56
N LYS A 26 -13.38 -6.11 -4.98
CA LYS A 26 -12.89 -6.92 -6.09
C LYS A 26 -12.45 -8.33 -5.65
N ASN A 27 -12.66 -8.68 -4.39
CA ASN A 27 -12.25 -9.97 -3.81
C ASN A 27 -10.74 -10.21 -3.89
N ILE A 28 -9.95 -9.13 -3.84
CA ILE A 28 -8.49 -9.21 -3.86
C ILE A 28 -8.01 -9.39 -2.42
N LYS A 29 -7.12 -10.34 -2.21
CA LYS A 29 -6.53 -10.57 -0.89
C LYS A 29 -5.39 -9.58 -0.67
N PHE A 30 -5.49 -8.78 0.39
CA PHE A 30 -4.47 -7.81 0.73
C PHE A 30 -4.24 -7.77 2.24
N MET A 31 -3.03 -7.36 2.62
CA MET A 31 -2.70 -7.07 4.01
C MET A 31 -2.61 -5.56 4.19
N TYR A 32 -3.19 -5.04 5.27
CA TYR A 32 -3.10 -3.63 5.61
C TYR A 32 -2.10 -3.44 6.74
N GLU A 33 -1.17 -2.49 6.54
CA GLU A 33 -0.19 -2.11 7.54
C GLU A 33 -0.30 -0.62 7.80
N ASP A 34 -0.31 -0.24 9.09
CA ASP A 34 -0.24 1.16 9.48
C ASP A 34 1.23 1.59 9.45
N ILE A 35 1.58 2.43 8.47
CA ILE A 35 2.96 2.86 8.28
C ILE A 35 3.48 3.68 9.47
N THR A 36 2.58 4.32 10.22
CA THR A 36 2.98 5.19 11.33
C THR A 36 3.54 4.42 12.53
N VAL A 37 3.25 3.12 12.63
CA VAL A 37 3.75 2.28 13.72
C VAL A 37 5.02 1.50 13.34
N LEU A 38 5.48 1.62 12.11
CA LEU A 38 6.70 0.99 11.65
C LEU A 38 7.92 1.83 12.07
N ASP A 39 9.09 1.19 12.16
CA ASP A 39 10.30 1.92 12.47
C ASP A 39 10.70 2.86 11.33
N ASP A 40 11.52 3.88 11.65
CA ASP A 40 11.89 4.92 10.70
C ASP A 40 12.57 4.36 9.45
N ALA A 41 13.45 3.38 9.62
CA ALA A 41 14.18 2.79 8.49
C ALA A 41 13.22 2.09 7.54
N THR A 42 12.22 1.37 8.06
CA THR A 42 11.22 0.69 7.26
C THR A 42 10.33 1.70 6.54
N GLN A 43 9.87 2.73 7.24
CA GLN A 43 9.07 3.80 6.63
C GLN A 43 9.83 4.44 5.47
N GLU A 44 11.10 4.79 5.69
CA GLU A 44 11.91 5.42 4.65
C GLU A 44 12.08 4.53 3.44
N ALA A 45 12.34 3.24 3.64
CA ALA A 45 12.49 2.30 2.53
C ALA A 45 11.22 2.21 1.69
N ILE A 46 10.05 2.17 2.33
CA ILE A 46 8.77 2.12 1.64
C ILE A 46 8.53 3.40 0.84
N PHE A 47 8.79 4.57 1.43
CA PHE A 47 8.62 5.84 0.74
C PHE A 47 9.60 6.02 -0.42
N ILE A 48 10.82 5.52 -0.31
CA ILE A 48 11.78 5.54 -1.41
C ILE A 48 11.25 4.73 -2.59
N LEU A 49 10.76 3.52 -2.34
CA LEU A 49 10.14 2.70 -3.38
C LEU A 49 8.96 3.41 -4.04
N ALA A 50 8.11 4.02 -3.23
CA ALA A 50 6.93 4.72 -3.73
C ALA A 50 7.31 5.92 -4.60
N ARG A 51 8.30 6.71 -4.17
CA ARG A 51 8.77 7.86 -4.94
C ARG A 51 9.39 7.43 -6.28
N LYS A 52 10.15 6.35 -6.29
CA LYS A 52 10.71 5.81 -7.55
C LYS A 52 9.63 5.42 -8.54
N ALA A 53 8.49 4.95 -8.04
CA ALA A 53 7.35 4.60 -8.88
C ALA A 53 6.46 5.79 -9.22
N GLY A 54 6.80 6.99 -8.76
CA GLY A 54 5.98 8.19 -8.95
C GLY A 54 4.70 8.20 -8.11
N LYS A 55 4.66 7.45 -7.01
CA LYS A 55 3.47 7.27 -6.17
C LYS A 55 3.80 7.48 -4.71
N GLY A 56 4.41 8.62 -4.38
CA GLY A 56 4.94 8.91 -3.05
C GLY A 56 3.92 9.30 -1.99
N SER A 57 2.62 9.20 -2.25
CA SER A 57 1.58 9.53 -1.28
C SER A 57 0.83 8.28 -0.83
N LEU A 58 0.29 8.31 0.41
CA LEU A 58 -0.52 7.20 0.92
C LEU A 58 -1.88 7.13 0.20
N PRO A 59 -2.44 5.95 0.01
CA PRO A 59 -1.88 4.65 0.40
C PRO A 59 -0.79 4.19 -0.57
N ILE A 60 0.18 3.47 -0.05
CA ILE A 60 1.22 2.83 -0.86
C ILE A 60 0.86 1.36 -0.96
N VAL A 61 0.62 0.89 -2.18
CA VAL A 61 0.20 -0.48 -2.44
C VAL A 61 1.32 -1.20 -3.17
N ILE A 62 1.77 -2.30 -2.60
CA ILE A 62 2.86 -3.11 -3.18
C ILE A 62 2.29 -4.43 -3.66
N ASP A 63 2.59 -4.77 -4.92
CA ASP A 63 2.26 -6.06 -5.50
C ASP A 63 3.23 -7.10 -4.94
N GLU A 64 2.71 -8.08 -4.21
CA GLU A 64 3.56 -9.06 -3.54
C GLU A 64 4.22 -10.05 -4.51
N SER A 65 3.71 -10.17 -5.71
CA SER A 65 4.33 -11.04 -6.72
C SER A 65 5.56 -10.43 -7.37
N THR A 66 5.61 -9.10 -7.47
CA THR A 66 6.71 -8.38 -8.13
C THR A 66 7.55 -7.54 -7.19
N GLY A 67 7.01 -7.20 -6.01
CA GLY A 67 7.64 -6.28 -5.06
C GLY A 67 7.57 -4.82 -5.50
N GLU A 68 6.79 -4.50 -6.52
CA GLU A 68 6.68 -3.15 -7.05
C GLU A 68 5.49 -2.39 -6.48
N VAL A 69 5.64 -1.07 -6.36
CA VAL A 69 4.54 -0.19 -5.98
C VAL A 69 3.64 -0.01 -7.19
N VAL A 70 2.34 -0.22 -7.00
CA VAL A 70 1.35 -0.13 -8.08
C VAL A 70 0.32 0.94 -7.77
N ASP A 71 -0.38 1.38 -8.81
CA ASP A 71 -1.48 2.33 -8.67
C ASP A 71 -2.75 1.54 -8.33
N TRP A 72 -3.20 1.65 -7.08
CA TRP A 72 -4.37 0.90 -6.59
C TRP A 72 -5.65 1.27 -7.32
N ARG A 73 -5.70 2.45 -7.94
CA ARG A 73 -6.87 2.88 -8.71
C ARG A 73 -7.01 2.13 -10.03
N LYS A 74 -5.93 1.51 -10.49
CA LYS A 74 -5.89 0.77 -11.75
C LYS A 74 -6.00 -0.74 -11.59
N ILE A 75 -6.10 -1.21 -10.35
CA ILE A 75 -6.23 -2.64 -10.08
C ILE A 75 -7.61 -3.16 -10.46
#